data_99fe84884a84e289614912cc914b6a76
#
_entry.id   99fe84884a84e289614912cc914b6a76
#
_cell.length_a   1.000
_cell.length_b   1.000
_cell.length_c   1.000
_cell.angle_alpha   90.00
_cell.angle_beta   90.00
_cell.angle_gamma   90.00
#
_symmetry.space_group_name_H-M   'P 1'
#
loop_
_entity.id
_entity.type
_entity.pdbx_description
1 polymer ?
#
loop_
_entity_poly.entity_id
_entity_poly.type
_entity_poly.pdbx_seq_one_letter_code
_entity_poly.pdbx_strand_id
1 'polypeptide(L)'
;MRKSVLFILIIICALLQANEKALVSALGSLGKDPSIMNRPPGYMRSDAPSPVIGILERPYSYEDYSVRLLDMIERNAWLRLVKYIDTGQFTEMNRFRTLLEVFNRTGSPELSSFIDSCSRQRPSFTGEAKSRYDSVALYRYAYIIEQIMESDNDELTALFSSYPLSRGMIYDDTLTVIKGSAGDDTYILSGPNRIIFDPGGNDRYIGTAPYSIAAGLGGFACIIDLEGDDHYISPDSSLCFSSMGAGLIDDRSGNDIYTGGEFSLCFSHNGLSVLADESGDDIYMSGNYSQSSAAGRGISIFTDLEGNDRYMSEGNYTQGASDGSLTGGIGGTGILIDLEGNDRYSAAGFSQGSGSHFSMGLLYDAWGNDIYSAGEFSQGCGAHNGAGILVDNGGNDRYAALSYSQGFARHSSSGILSDYSGNDIYIGNVYSQGSAMLMSSGMLFDMGGEDAFNNDSLSCGTVYDNSPDFSIGVLYKAGGTASINGNSMKNRYNPFWGIRYYED
;
A
#
# COMPACT_ATOMS: atom_id res chain seq x y z
N MET A 1 -15.09 8.14 -15.39
CA MET A 1 -14.35 7.55 -14.29
C MET A 1 -15.03 6.33 -13.65
N ARG A 2 -16.06 6.44 -12.80
CA ARG A 2 -16.68 5.29 -12.08
C ARG A 2 -17.04 4.04 -12.90
N LYS A 3 -17.32 4.16 -14.22
CA LYS A 3 -17.66 3.01 -15.08
C LYS A 3 -16.44 2.28 -15.65
N SER A 4 -15.33 2.99 -15.85
CA SER A 4 -14.08 2.41 -16.36
C SER A 4 -13.42 1.56 -15.30
N VAL A 5 -13.37 2.04 -14.07
CA VAL A 5 -12.83 1.35 -12.90
C VAL A 5 -13.59 0.04 -12.61
N LEU A 6 -14.93 0.04 -12.69
CA LEU A 6 -15.73 -1.17 -12.52
C LEU A 6 -15.46 -2.22 -13.62
N PHE A 7 -15.18 -1.79 -14.85
CA PHE A 7 -14.85 -2.69 -15.96
C PHE A 7 -13.45 -3.30 -15.80
N ILE A 8 -12.50 -2.51 -15.32
CA ILE A 8 -11.14 -2.96 -14.97
C ILE A 8 -11.20 -4.00 -13.86
N LEU A 9 -12.00 -3.79 -12.81
CA LEU A 9 -12.22 -4.75 -11.73
C LEU A 9 -12.76 -6.10 -12.20
N ILE A 10 -13.70 -6.10 -13.13
CA ILE A 10 -14.24 -7.36 -13.67
C ILE A 10 -13.16 -8.12 -14.43
N ILE A 11 -12.28 -7.41 -15.14
CA ILE A 11 -11.13 -8.01 -15.83
C ILE A 11 -10.12 -8.53 -14.81
N ILE A 12 -9.76 -7.74 -13.79
CA ILE A 12 -8.87 -8.15 -12.70
C ILE A 12 -9.42 -9.39 -11.99
N CYS A 13 -10.68 -9.40 -11.58
CA CYS A 13 -11.30 -10.57 -10.94
C CYS A 13 -11.29 -11.82 -11.83
N ALA A 14 -11.45 -11.68 -13.14
CA ALA A 14 -11.40 -12.80 -14.08
C ALA A 14 -9.97 -13.32 -14.27
N LEU A 15 -8.99 -12.43 -14.35
CA LEU A 15 -7.57 -12.76 -14.47
C LEU A 15 -7.04 -13.44 -13.19
N LEU A 16 -7.42 -12.91 -12.02
CA LEU A 16 -7.00 -13.42 -10.73
C LEU A 16 -7.47 -14.85 -10.46
N GLN A 17 -8.70 -15.20 -10.83
CA GLN A 17 -9.18 -16.59 -10.78
C GLN A 17 -8.42 -17.52 -11.72
N ALA A 18 -7.69 -16.98 -12.70
CA ALA A 18 -6.87 -17.76 -13.60
C ALA A 18 -5.60 -18.31 -12.92
N ASN A 19 -4.95 -17.55 -12.05
CA ASN A 19 -3.68 -17.92 -11.42
C ASN A 19 -3.78 -19.14 -10.49
N GLU A 20 -4.78 -19.19 -9.61
CA GLU A 20 -4.96 -20.36 -8.74
C GLU A 20 -5.23 -21.62 -9.58
N LYS A 21 -6.09 -21.51 -10.60
CA LYS A 21 -6.37 -22.61 -11.52
C LYS A 21 -5.14 -23.01 -12.32
N ALA A 22 -4.38 -22.03 -12.80
CA ALA A 22 -3.15 -22.28 -13.54
C ALA A 22 -2.10 -23.00 -12.67
N LEU A 23 -1.89 -22.53 -11.44
CA LEU A 23 -0.95 -23.17 -10.51
C LEU A 23 -1.41 -24.60 -10.13
N VAL A 24 -2.70 -24.83 -9.87
CA VAL A 24 -3.27 -26.16 -9.62
C VAL A 24 -3.08 -27.05 -10.85
N SER A 25 -3.31 -26.53 -12.05
CA SER A 25 -3.07 -27.26 -13.32
C SER A 25 -1.60 -27.61 -13.50
N ALA A 26 -0.70 -26.65 -13.24
CA ALA A 26 0.74 -26.86 -13.31
C ALA A 26 1.22 -27.95 -12.34
N LEU A 27 0.76 -27.91 -11.09
CA LEU A 27 1.08 -28.95 -10.10
C LEU A 27 0.55 -30.32 -10.53
N GLY A 28 -0.68 -30.37 -11.04
CA GLY A 28 -1.25 -31.59 -11.61
C GLY A 28 -0.45 -32.15 -12.78
N SER A 29 -0.02 -31.29 -13.71
CA SER A 29 0.83 -31.67 -14.85
C SER A 29 2.20 -32.21 -14.41
N LEU A 30 2.70 -31.72 -13.28
CA LEU A 30 3.93 -32.21 -12.65
C LEU A 30 3.71 -33.44 -11.75
N GLY A 31 2.47 -33.96 -11.68
CA GLY A 31 2.09 -35.10 -10.83
C GLY A 31 2.12 -34.77 -9.34
N LYS A 32 1.82 -33.54 -8.95
CA LYS A 32 1.83 -33.06 -7.56
C LYS A 32 0.44 -32.72 -7.07
N ASP A 33 0.21 -32.97 -5.79
CA ASP A 33 -1.02 -32.58 -5.12
C ASP A 33 -0.97 -31.08 -4.77
N PRO A 34 -1.97 -30.27 -5.16
CA PRO A 34 -2.04 -28.87 -4.80
C PRO A 34 -1.98 -28.58 -3.30
N SER A 35 -2.34 -29.54 -2.46
CA SER A 35 -2.27 -29.40 -0.99
C SER A 35 -0.86 -29.14 -0.46
N ILE A 36 0.20 -29.42 -1.25
CA ILE A 36 1.58 -29.10 -0.88
C ILE A 36 1.80 -27.59 -0.65
N MET A 37 0.93 -26.76 -1.25
CA MET A 37 0.99 -25.30 -1.11
C MET A 37 0.41 -24.81 0.22
N ASN A 38 -0.34 -25.64 0.93
CA ASN A 38 -0.94 -25.28 2.22
C ASN A 38 0.06 -25.48 3.35
N ARG A 39 0.14 -24.52 4.25
CA ARG A 39 0.93 -24.63 5.47
C ARG A 39 0.17 -25.35 6.58
N PRO A 40 0.85 -26.03 7.51
CA PRO A 40 0.20 -26.63 8.66
C PRO A 40 -0.54 -25.59 9.50
N PRO A 41 -1.76 -25.86 9.98
CA PRO A 41 -2.47 -24.98 10.91
C PRO A 41 -1.67 -24.75 12.19
N GLY A 42 -1.75 -23.55 12.75
CA GLY A 42 -1.15 -23.21 14.05
C GLY A 42 0.25 -22.60 13.99
N TYR A 43 0.77 -22.31 12.82
CA TYR A 43 2.11 -21.73 12.65
C TYR A 43 2.16 -20.22 12.90
N MET A 44 1.01 -19.54 13.00
CA MET A 44 0.89 -18.08 12.98
C MET A 44 0.63 -17.48 14.36
N ARG A 45 1.17 -16.28 14.56
CA ARG A 45 0.80 -15.45 15.71
C ARG A 45 -0.57 -14.82 15.51
N SER A 46 -1.36 -14.77 16.58
CA SER A 46 -2.71 -14.21 16.58
C SER A 46 -2.77 -12.68 16.46
N ASP A 47 -1.61 -12.01 16.48
CA ASP A 47 -1.48 -10.56 16.44
C ASP A 47 -1.14 -9.99 15.06
N ALA A 48 -0.90 -10.85 14.05
CA ALA A 48 -0.77 -10.40 12.67
C ALA A 48 -2.13 -9.97 12.08
N PRO A 49 -2.16 -8.97 11.17
CA PRO A 49 -3.38 -8.61 10.45
C PRO A 49 -4.00 -9.80 9.72
N SER A 50 -5.35 -9.84 9.66
CA SER A 50 -6.08 -10.98 9.07
C SER A 50 -5.64 -11.35 7.64
N PRO A 51 -5.42 -10.39 6.72
CA PRO A 51 -4.91 -10.70 5.39
C PRO A 51 -3.53 -11.35 5.41
N VAL A 52 -2.63 -10.90 6.30
CA VAL A 52 -1.29 -11.49 6.45
C VAL A 52 -1.39 -12.95 6.84
N ILE A 53 -2.23 -13.29 7.83
CA ILE A 53 -2.44 -14.68 8.25
C ILE A 53 -2.95 -15.52 7.07
N GLY A 54 -3.96 -15.03 6.36
CA GLY A 54 -4.53 -15.74 5.21
C GLY A 54 -3.52 -16.00 4.10
N ILE A 55 -2.72 -14.98 3.73
CA ILE A 55 -1.67 -15.11 2.71
C ILE A 55 -0.56 -16.07 3.18
N LEU A 56 -0.20 -16.03 4.46
CA LEU A 56 0.82 -16.90 5.01
C LEU A 56 0.36 -18.37 5.09
N GLU A 57 -0.91 -18.62 5.34
CA GLU A 57 -1.48 -19.98 5.38
C GLU A 57 -1.74 -20.55 3.97
N ARG A 58 -2.15 -19.71 3.04
CA ARG A 58 -2.48 -20.08 1.65
C ARG A 58 -1.88 -19.05 0.68
N PRO A 59 -0.57 -19.05 0.49
CA PRO A 59 0.10 -17.99 -0.28
C PRO A 59 -0.38 -17.90 -1.74
N TYR A 60 -0.89 -18.97 -2.34
CA TYR A 60 -1.43 -18.98 -3.71
C TYR A 60 -2.85 -18.37 -3.82
N SER A 61 -3.50 -18.05 -2.70
CA SER A 61 -4.81 -17.37 -2.67
C SER A 61 -4.71 -15.88 -2.35
N TYR A 62 -3.52 -15.29 -2.47
CA TYR A 62 -3.27 -13.87 -2.19
C TYR A 62 -4.13 -12.93 -3.03
N GLU A 63 -4.49 -13.35 -4.20
CA GLU A 63 -5.34 -12.63 -5.15
C GLU A 63 -6.70 -12.27 -4.55
N ASP A 64 -7.33 -13.21 -3.88
CA ASP A 64 -8.59 -12.95 -3.16
C ASP A 64 -8.47 -11.78 -2.16
N TYR A 65 -7.30 -11.64 -1.53
CA TYR A 65 -7.05 -10.56 -0.57
C TYR A 65 -6.77 -9.23 -1.28
N SER A 66 -5.91 -9.24 -2.30
CA SER A 66 -5.59 -8.05 -3.09
C SER A 66 -6.82 -7.48 -3.75
N VAL A 67 -7.62 -8.30 -4.43
CA VAL A 67 -8.87 -7.86 -5.08
C VAL A 67 -9.86 -7.28 -4.09
N ARG A 68 -10.02 -7.89 -2.91
CA ARG A 68 -10.93 -7.33 -1.89
C ARG A 68 -10.45 -6.00 -1.35
N LEU A 69 -9.14 -5.82 -1.17
CA LEU A 69 -8.56 -4.55 -0.76
C LEU A 69 -8.81 -3.48 -1.83
N LEU A 70 -8.51 -3.79 -3.09
CA LEU A 70 -8.74 -2.91 -4.22
C LEU A 70 -10.22 -2.54 -4.39
N ASP A 71 -11.15 -3.51 -4.39
CA ASP A 71 -12.60 -3.25 -4.48
C ASP A 71 -13.08 -2.30 -3.36
N MET A 72 -12.50 -2.38 -2.17
CA MET A 72 -12.85 -1.49 -1.07
C MET A 72 -12.28 -0.09 -1.25
N ILE A 73 -11.07 0.05 -1.78
CA ILE A 73 -10.43 1.34 -2.06
C ILE A 73 -11.15 2.07 -3.19
N GLU A 74 -11.37 1.40 -4.31
CA GLU A 74 -12.05 1.99 -5.47
C GLU A 74 -13.50 2.44 -5.21
N ARG A 75 -14.16 1.80 -4.26
CA ARG A 75 -15.51 2.20 -3.83
C ARG A 75 -15.48 3.24 -2.73
N ASN A 76 -14.31 3.79 -2.42
CA ASN A 76 -14.10 4.64 -1.26
C ASN A 76 -14.65 4.03 0.05
N ALA A 77 -14.65 2.71 0.14
CA ALA A 77 -15.24 1.98 1.27
C ALA A 77 -14.23 1.85 2.43
N TRP A 78 -13.64 2.95 2.84
CA TRP A 78 -12.56 3.03 3.82
C TRP A 78 -12.90 2.37 5.16
N LEU A 79 -14.14 2.53 5.60
CA LEU A 79 -14.61 1.86 6.80
C LEU A 79 -14.56 0.33 6.68
N ARG A 80 -14.93 -0.22 5.51
CA ARG A 80 -14.87 -1.66 5.23
C ARG A 80 -13.44 -2.14 5.11
N LEU A 81 -12.58 -1.34 4.46
CA LEU A 81 -11.16 -1.64 4.31
C LEU A 81 -10.45 -1.70 5.66
N VAL A 82 -10.60 -0.67 6.49
CA VAL A 82 -10.03 -0.64 7.85
C VAL A 82 -10.52 -1.82 8.67
N LYS A 83 -11.81 -2.15 8.59
CA LYS A 83 -12.38 -3.32 9.23
C LYS A 83 -11.78 -4.62 8.71
N TYR A 84 -11.61 -4.76 7.40
CA TYR A 84 -11.04 -5.96 6.78
C TYR A 84 -9.59 -6.19 7.23
N ILE A 85 -8.80 -5.13 7.35
CA ILE A 85 -7.41 -5.20 7.80
C ILE A 85 -7.31 -5.42 9.32
N ASP A 86 -8.16 -4.74 10.12
CA ASP A 86 -8.11 -4.79 11.61
C ASP A 86 -8.66 -6.10 12.20
N THR A 87 -9.45 -6.88 11.46
CA THR A 87 -10.10 -8.11 11.97
C THR A 87 -9.14 -9.26 12.30
N GLY A 88 -7.85 -9.02 12.40
CA GLY A 88 -6.87 -10.01 12.87
C GLY A 88 -7.10 -10.59 14.27
N GLN A 89 -8.10 -10.09 15.00
CA GLN A 89 -8.54 -10.66 16.27
C GLN A 89 -9.97 -11.21 16.16
N PHE A 90 -10.10 -12.43 15.70
CA PHE A 90 -11.40 -13.17 15.61
C PHE A 90 -12.19 -13.27 16.92
N THR A 91 -11.59 -12.94 18.04
CA THR A 91 -12.24 -12.94 19.36
C THR A 91 -13.15 -11.73 19.60
N GLU A 92 -13.15 -10.71 18.72
CA GLU A 92 -13.93 -9.49 18.91
C GLU A 92 -15.13 -9.31 17.97
N MET A 93 -15.55 -10.32 17.21
CA MET A 93 -16.79 -10.19 16.42
C MET A 93 -18.00 -9.73 17.25
N ASN A 94 -18.03 -10.06 18.53
CA ASN A 94 -19.07 -9.58 19.45
C ASN A 94 -18.90 -8.10 19.82
N ARG A 95 -17.66 -7.59 19.97
CA ARG A 95 -17.39 -6.15 20.17
C ARG A 95 -17.71 -5.36 18.94
N PHE A 96 -17.38 -5.86 17.75
CA PHE A 96 -17.72 -5.21 16.49
C PHE A 96 -19.22 -5.07 16.29
N ARG A 97 -20.02 -6.11 16.62
CA ARG A 97 -21.48 -6.02 16.58
C ARG A 97 -21.99 -4.93 17.52
N THR A 98 -21.39 -4.80 18.71
CA THR A 98 -21.69 -3.75 19.67
C THR A 98 -21.28 -2.37 19.16
N LEU A 99 -20.15 -2.25 18.43
CA LEU A 99 -19.69 -0.99 17.80
C LEU A 99 -20.60 -0.56 16.65
N LEU A 100 -20.99 -1.50 15.78
CA LEU A 100 -21.98 -1.23 14.72
C LEU A 100 -23.34 -0.85 15.31
N GLU A 101 -23.73 -1.46 16.40
CA GLU A 101 -24.95 -1.10 17.14
C GLU A 101 -24.85 0.28 17.81
N VAL A 102 -23.67 0.68 18.28
CA VAL A 102 -23.39 2.02 18.81
C VAL A 102 -23.39 3.04 17.66
N PHE A 103 -22.73 2.74 16.53
CA PHE A 103 -22.78 3.59 15.33
C PHE A 103 -24.21 3.76 14.81
N ASN A 104 -24.97 2.67 14.72
CA ASN A 104 -26.37 2.71 14.29
C ASN A 104 -27.31 3.40 15.29
N ARG A 105 -26.97 3.45 16.59
CA ARG A 105 -27.74 4.12 17.64
C ARG A 105 -27.39 5.59 17.84
N THR A 106 -26.13 5.98 17.59
CA THR A 106 -25.68 7.37 17.77
C THR A 106 -25.85 8.24 16.52
N GLY A 107 -26.24 7.62 15.40
CA GLY A 107 -26.19 8.26 14.08
C GLY A 107 -24.75 8.39 13.59
N SER A 108 -24.52 8.18 12.31
CA SER A 108 -23.25 8.55 11.69
C SER A 108 -23.05 10.06 11.88
N PRO A 109 -21.88 10.55 12.33
CA PRO A 109 -21.65 11.97 12.40
C PRO A 109 -21.71 12.51 10.97
N GLU A 110 -22.61 13.45 10.70
CA GLU A 110 -22.56 14.18 9.44
C GLU A 110 -21.19 14.89 9.36
N LEU A 111 -20.60 14.89 8.16
CA LEU A 111 -19.29 15.48 7.89
C LEU A 111 -19.20 16.94 8.40
N SER A 112 -20.23 17.74 8.14
CA SER A 112 -20.34 19.11 8.63
C SER A 112 -20.24 19.21 10.16
N SER A 113 -20.97 18.36 10.90
CA SER A 113 -20.92 18.32 12.35
C SER A 113 -19.56 17.90 12.90
N PHE A 114 -18.85 17.01 12.18
CA PHE A 114 -17.52 16.60 12.56
C PHE A 114 -16.50 17.74 12.37
N ILE A 115 -16.50 18.42 11.22
CA ILE A 115 -15.62 19.56 10.93
C ILE A 115 -15.89 20.69 11.92
N ASP A 116 -17.15 21.03 12.21
CA ASP A 116 -17.53 21.98 13.23
C ASP A 116 -17.04 21.60 14.64
N SER A 117 -17.03 20.33 14.98
CA SER A 117 -16.49 19.87 16.25
C SER A 117 -14.98 20.05 16.35
N CYS A 118 -14.26 19.83 15.24
CA CYS A 118 -12.82 20.06 15.13
C CYS A 118 -12.50 21.56 15.24
N SER A 119 -13.27 22.44 14.58
CA SER A 119 -13.05 23.89 14.60
C SER A 119 -13.15 24.50 16.02
N ARG A 120 -13.91 23.88 16.92
CA ARG A 120 -14.07 24.32 18.33
C ARG A 120 -12.98 23.79 19.26
N GLN A 121 -12.17 22.85 18.80
CA GLN A 121 -11.06 22.34 19.60
C GLN A 121 -9.89 23.32 19.47
N ARG A 122 -9.38 23.80 20.61
CA ARG A 122 -8.11 24.54 20.57
C ARG A 122 -7.00 23.53 20.25
N PRO A 123 -6.03 23.89 19.39
CA PRO A 123 -4.85 23.06 19.18
C PRO A 123 -4.11 22.94 20.52
N SER A 124 -4.38 21.88 21.27
CA SER A 124 -3.66 21.62 22.51
C SER A 124 -2.61 20.57 22.24
N PHE A 125 -1.39 20.99 22.13
CA PHE A 125 -0.22 20.12 22.14
C PHE A 125 0.06 19.70 23.61
N THR A 126 -0.84 18.95 24.23
CA THR A 126 -0.54 18.26 25.47
C THR A 126 -0.07 16.87 25.08
N GLY A 127 1.25 16.69 25.10
CA GLY A 127 1.96 15.49 24.68
C GLY A 127 1.71 14.19 25.47
N GLU A 128 0.50 13.95 25.89
CA GLU A 128 0.02 12.66 26.31
C GLU A 128 -0.72 12.00 25.15
N ALA A 129 0.04 11.43 24.21
CA ALA A 129 -0.50 10.47 23.26
C ALA A 129 -1.30 9.43 24.07
N LYS A 130 -2.58 9.24 23.72
CA LYS A 130 -3.39 8.18 24.30
C LYS A 130 -2.61 6.88 24.18
N SER A 131 -2.24 6.27 25.29
CA SER A 131 -1.34 5.12 25.34
C SER A 131 -1.98 3.81 24.88
N ARG A 132 -3.14 3.86 24.21
CA ARG A 132 -3.89 2.70 23.75
C ARG A 132 -4.47 2.93 22.37
N TYR A 133 -4.25 1.96 21.49
CA TYR A 133 -4.96 1.82 20.21
C TYR A 133 -6.47 1.88 20.42
N ASP A 134 -7.14 2.80 19.74
CA ASP A 134 -8.58 3.01 19.80
C ASP A 134 -9.22 2.70 18.44
N SER A 135 -9.66 1.44 18.27
CA SER A 135 -10.31 1.01 17.05
C SER A 135 -11.60 1.77 16.72
N VAL A 136 -12.31 2.27 17.75
CA VAL A 136 -13.54 3.05 17.53
C VAL A 136 -13.24 4.39 16.87
N ALA A 137 -12.20 5.07 17.36
CA ALA A 137 -11.76 6.32 16.75
C ALA A 137 -11.30 6.10 15.30
N LEU A 138 -10.55 5.02 15.04
CA LEU A 138 -10.08 4.67 13.72
C LEU A 138 -11.23 4.43 12.72
N TYR A 139 -12.26 3.68 13.12
CA TYR A 139 -13.44 3.48 12.27
C TYR A 139 -14.21 4.78 12.02
N ARG A 140 -14.27 5.67 13.01
CA ARG A 140 -14.89 6.98 12.84
C ARG A 140 -14.13 7.82 11.81
N TYR A 141 -12.81 7.83 11.87
CA TYR A 141 -11.99 8.56 10.90
C TYR A 141 -12.11 7.96 9.50
N ALA A 142 -12.08 6.64 9.36
CA ALA A 142 -12.29 5.99 8.08
C ALA A 142 -13.65 6.36 7.45
N TYR A 143 -14.70 6.46 8.25
CA TYR A 143 -16.01 6.90 7.78
C TYR A 143 -16.02 8.38 7.35
N ILE A 144 -15.30 9.26 8.03
CA ILE A 144 -15.17 10.67 7.63
C ILE A 144 -14.39 10.80 6.33
N ILE A 145 -13.30 10.03 6.17
CA ILE A 145 -12.53 9.98 4.94
C ILE A 145 -13.42 9.51 3.78
N GLU A 146 -14.21 8.46 3.98
CA GLU A 146 -15.18 7.96 3.00
C GLU A 146 -16.14 9.07 2.53
N GLN A 147 -16.68 9.88 3.45
CA GLN A 147 -17.55 10.99 3.09
C GLN A 147 -16.82 12.09 2.30
N ILE A 148 -15.59 12.44 2.67
CA ILE A 148 -14.80 13.44 1.92
C ILE A 148 -14.55 12.95 0.50
N MET A 149 -14.04 11.73 0.35
CA MET A 149 -13.69 11.15 -0.95
C MET A 149 -14.92 10.90 -1.85
N GLU A 150 -16.12 10.73 -1.27
CA GLU A 150 -17.36 10.55 -2.02
C GLU A 150 -18.00 11.89 -2.44
N SER A 151 -17.67 13.00 -1.76
CA SER A 151 -18.22 14.33 -2.05
C SER A 151 -17.63 14.91 -3.34
N ASP A 152 -18.46 15.56 -4.14
CA ASP A 152 -17.96 16.32 -5.30
C ASP A 152 -17.42 17.71 -4.88
N ASN A 153 -16.74 18.40 -5.82
CA ASN A 153 -16.10 19.71 -5.56
C ASN A 153 -17.10 20.78 -5.11
N ASP A 154 -18.34 20.77 -5.64
CA ASP A 154 -19.37 21.72 -5.27
C ASP A 154 -19.88 21.46 -3.84
N GLU A 155 -20.04 20.21 -3.45
CA GLU A 155 -20.42 19.79 -2.11
C GLU A 155 -19.38 20.20 -1.07
N LEU A 156 -18.10 19.96 -1.36
CA LEU A 156 -16.99 20.37 -0.49
C LEU A 156 -16.89 21.89 -0.40
N THR A 157 -16.96 22.61 -1.52
CA THR A 157 -16.96 24.07 -1.54
C THR A 157 -18.12 24.65 -0.73
N ALA A 158 -19.32 24.07 -0.83
CA ALA A 158 -20.48 24.45 -0.04
C ALA A 158 -20.28 24.18 1.46
N LEU A 159 -19.68 23.04 1.82
CA LEU A 159 -19.38 22.66 3.19
C LEU A 159 -18.48 23.68 3.89
N PHE A 160 -17.43 24.14 3.19
CA PHE A 160 -16.49 25.13 3.74
C PHE A 160 -16.91 26.58 3.50
N SER A 161 -18.07 26.85 2.89
CA SER A 161 -18.53 28.22 2.58
C SER A 161 -18.68 29.14 3.81
N SER A 162 -18.97 28.59 4.98
CA SER A 162 -19.16 29.34 6.22
C SER A 162 -17.86 29.70 6.93
N TYR A 163 -16.74 29.11 6.55
CA TYR A 163 -15.44 29.37 7.16
C TYR A 163 -14.80 30.64 6.59
N PRO A 164 -14.04 31.41 7.41
CA PRO A 164 -13.39 32.62 6.95
C PRO A 164 -12.31 32.30 5.92
N LEU A 165 -12.31 33.05 4.83
CA LEU A 165 -11.35 32.93 3.74
C LEU A 165 -9.98 33.46 4.19
N SER A 166 -8.94 32.65 4.02
CA SER A 166 -7.54 33.04 4.15
C SER A 166 -6.91 33.19 2.76
N ARG A 167 -5.88 34.00 2.62
CA ARG A 167 -5.23 34.28 1.33
C ARG A 167 -3.75 34.58 1.49
N GLY A 168 -2.95 34.20 0.51
CA GLY A 168 -1.53 34.52 0.43
C GLY A 168 -0.73 33.71 1.44
N MET A 169 -0.03 34.35 2.37
CA MET A 169 0.74 33.63 3.38
C MET A 169 -0.13 33.32 4.60
N ILE A 170 -0.42 32.05 4.82
CA ILE A 170 -1.36 31.54 5.82
C ILE A 170 -0.59 30.77 6.89
N TYR A 171 -0.83 31.07 8.16
CA TYR A 171 -0.20 30.41 9.31
C TYR A 171 -1.23 29.64 10.14
N ASP A 172 -0.84 28.46 10.63
CA ASP A 172 -1.71 27.58 11.41
C ASP A 172 -1.77 27.88 12.92
N ASP A 173 -1.26 29.02 13.35
CA ASP A 173 -1.04 29.38 14.78
C ASP A 173 -2.28 29.26 15.66
N THR A 174 -3.47 29.58 15.14
CA THR A 174 -4.69 29.68 15.92
C THR A 174 -5.89 28.94 15.33
N LEU A 175 -5.80 28.48 14.07
CA LEU A 175 -6.90 27.90 13.35
C LEU A 175 -6.77 26.38 13.30
N THR A 176 -7.84 25.67 13.60
CA THR A 176 -7.94 24.22 13.40
C THR A 176 -8.50 23.88 12.02
N VAL A 177 -9.39 24.74 11.50
CA VAL A 177 -9.93 24.65 10.14
C VAL A 177 -9.52 25.89 9.37
N ILE A 178 -8.87 25.69 8.25
CA ILE A 178 -8.35 26.73 7.36
C ILE A 178 -9.03 26.57 6.02
N LYS A 179 -9.55 27.66 5.47
CA LYS A 179 -10.05 27.73 4.09
C LYS A 179 -9.17 28.66 3.29
N GLY A 180 -8.56 28.14 2.23
CA GLY A 180 -7.79 28.89 1.25
C GLY A 180 -8.63 29.62 0.21
N SER A 181 -7.97 30.26 -0.74
CA SER A 181 -8.59 30.97 -1.85
C SER A 181 -8.39 30.18 -3.16
N ALA A 182 -9.12 30.53 -4.19
CA ALA A 182 -8.89 29.95 -5.54
C ALA A 182 -7.71 30.61 -6.26
N GLY A 183 -6.64 30.88 -5.61
CA GLY A 183 -5.42 31.47 -6.19
C GLY A 183 -4.24 31.22 -5.28
N ASP A 184 -3.04 31.25 -5.84
CA ASP A 184 -1.78 30.81 -5.22
C ASP A 184 -1.62 31.24 -3.76
N ASP A 185 -1.70 30.31 -2.84
CA ASP A 185 -1.57 30.51 -1.40
C ASP A 185 -0.27 29.84 -0.86
N THR A 186 0.17 30.20 0.31
CA THR A 186 1.31 29.58 0.98
C THR A 186 0.95 29.26 2.43
N TYR A 187 0.84 27.99 2.72
CA TYR A 187 0.52 27.49 4.06
C TYR A 187 1.80 27.20 4.85
N ILE A 188 1.99 27.88 5.96
CA ILE A 188 3.11 27.67 6.89
C ILE A 188 2.57 26.91 8.10
N LEU A 189 2.85 25.61 8.13
CA LEU A 189 2.24 24.66 9.05
C LEU A 189 3.23 24.21 10.13
N SER A 190 2.81 24.20 11.38
CA SER A 190 3.69 23.90 12.50
C SER A 190 3.16 22.84 13.46
N GLY A 191 1.90 22.41 13.32
CA GLY A 191 1.29 21.49 14.28
C GLY A 191 0.26 20.53 13.69
N PRO A 192 -0.09 19.47 14.45
CA PRO A 192 -0.98 18.40 14.01
C PRO A 192 -2.46 18.78 14.05
N ASN A 193 -3.28 17.86 13.53
CA ASN A 193 -4.74 17.88 13.61
C ASN A 193 -5.37 19.13 12.98
N ARG A 194 -4.89 19.54 11.82
CA ARG A 194 -5.45 20.64 11.01
C ARG A 194 -6.35 20.09 9.91
N ILE A 195 -7.38 20.85 9.58
CA ILE A 195 -8.24 20.63 8.41
C ILE A 195 -8.03 21.83 7.48
N ILE A 196 -7.54 21.57 6.28
CA ILE A 196 -7.30 22.59 5.25
C ILE A 196 -8.19 22.24 4.07
N PHE A 197 -8.89 23.23 3.55
CA PHE A 197 -9.62 23.14 2.29
C PHE A 197 -9.13 24.26 1.39
N ASP A 198 -8.57 23.87 0.26
CA ASP A 198 -8.20 24.78 -0.82
C ASP A 198 -9.06 24.52 -2.06
N PRO A 199 -9.73 25.53 -2.59
CA PRO A 199 -10.51 25.38 -3.81
C PRO A 199 -9.70 25.49 -5.12
N GLY A 200 -8.38 25.72 -5.05
CA GLY A 200 -7.47 25.75 -6.20
C GLY A 200 -6.49 26.90 -6.19
N GLY A 201 -5.52 26.83 -7.03
CA GLY A 201 -4.34 27.71 -7.13
C GLY A 201 -3.10 26.85 -7.23
N ASN A 202 -1.94 27.43 -7.50
CA ASN A 202 -0.68 26.70 -7.41
C ASN A 202 -0.08 26.98 -6.04
N ASP A 203 -0.32 26.10 -5.10
CA ASP A 203 -0.16 26.35 -3.69
C ASP A 203 1.15 25.79 -3.11
N ARG A 204 1.49 26.20 -1.92
CA ARG A 204 2.67 25.71 -1.22
C ARG A 204 2.32 25.35 0.21
N TYR A 205 2.39 24.08 0.51
CA TYR A 205 2.22 23.54 1.85
C TYR A 205 3.58 23.30 2.51
N ILE A 206 3.98 24.17 3.43
CA ILE A 206 5.32 24.15 4.04
C ILE A 206 5.23 23.75 5.50
N GLY A 207 5.67 22.54 5.82
CA GLY A 207 5.84 22.08 7.18
C GLY A 207 7.11 22.62 7.83
N THR A 208 6.98 23.29 8.96
CA THR A 208 8.11 23.90 9.69
C THR A 208 8.58 23.05 10.87
N ALA A 209 7.84 22.02 11.24
CA ALA A 209 8.13 21.09 12.35
C ALA A 209 7.59 19.70 12.02
N PRO A 210 8.05 18.65 12.70
CA PRO A 210 7.41 17.32 12.63
C PRO A 210 5.92 17.42 12.95
N TYR A 211 5.13 16.55 12.36
CA TYR A 211 3.68 16.46 12.55
C TYR A 211 2.91 17.70 12.07
N SER A 212 3.29 18.30 10.97
CA SER A 212 2.73 19.57 10.50
C SER A 212 1.74 19.44 9.34
N ILE A 213 2.06 18.69 8.29
CA ILE A 213 1.23 18.59 7.08
C ILE A 213 0.37 17.34 7.14
N ALA A 214 -0.96 17.52 7.18
CA ALA A 214 -1.94 16.43 7.28
C ALA A 214 -1.57 15.36 8.33
N ALA A 215 -1.05 15.78 9.48
CA ALA A 215 -0.55 14.87 10.51
C ALA A 215 -1.57 14.69 11.64
N GLY A 216 -2.15 13.48 11.75
CA GLY A 216 -3.13 13.11 12.77
C GLY A 216 -2.48 12.49 14.02
N LEU A 217 -2.34 13.25 15.10
CA LEU A 217 -1.83 12.77 16.41
C LEU A 217 -2.97 12.59 17.41
N GLY A 218 -3.42 11.35 17.61
CA GLY A 218 -4.58 11.07 18.46
C GLY A 218 -5.86 11.79 18.02
N GLY A 219 -5.87 12.39 16.84
CA GLY A 219 -6.91 13.20 16.25
C GLY A 219 -6.99 13.01 14.74
N PHE A 220 -7.64 13.93 14.05
CA PHE A 220 -7.83 13.93 12.62
C PHE A 220 -7.16 15.16 11.99
N ALA A 221 -6.45 14.95 10.89
CA ALA A 221 -5.91 16.01 10.04
C ALA A 221 -6.29 15.73 8.59
N CYS A 222 -6.60 16.75 7.82
CA CYS A 222 -6.71 16.60 6.37
C CYS A 222 -6.31 17.87 5.61
N ILE A 223 -5.86 17.66 4.39
CA ILE A 223 -5.80 18.65 3.33
C ILE A 223 -6.71 18.13 2.23
N ILE A 224 -7.56 19.01 1.71
CA ILE A 224 -8.40 18.78 0.55
C ILE A 224 -8.03 19.91 -0.40
N ASP A 225 -7.36 19.58 -1.49
CA ASP A 225 -7.02 20.48 -2.58
C ASP A 225 -7.82 20.08 -3.82
N LEU A 226 -8.40 21.06 -4.49
CA LEU A 226 -9.27 20.75 -5.63
C LEU A 226 -8.61 20.92 -6.99
N GLU A 227 -7.67 21.86 -7.11
CA GLU A 227 -7.04 22.20 -8.41
C GLU A 227 -5.71 22.94 -8.20
N GLY A 228 -4.65 22.58 -8.91
CA GLY A 228 -3.42 23.36 -8.95
C GLY A 228 -2.19 22.50 -9.19
N ASP A 229 -1.08 23.13 -9.59
CA ASP A 229 0.23 22.47 -9.57
C ASP A 229 0.91 22.82 -8.24
N ASP A 230 0.85 21.91 -7.26
CA ASP A 230 1.12 22.20 -5.86
C ASP A 230 2.48 21.70 -5.36
N HIS A 231 2.96 22.31 -4.29
CA HIS A 231 4.21 21.93 -3.65
C HIS A 231 4.02 21.61 -2.17
N TYR A 232 4.13 20.35 -1.81
CA TYR A 232 4.11 19.85 -0.44
C TYR A 232 5.56 19.63 0.05
N ILE A 233 6.00 20.39 1.04
CA ILE A 233 7.37 20.34 1.56
C ILE A 233 7.33 20.09 3.06
N SER A 234 7.80 18.95 3.52
CA SER A 234 7.73 18.59 4.91
C SER A 234 9.03 18.03 5.49
N PRO A 235 9.25 18.23 6.80
CA PRO A 235 10.28 17.50 7.54
C PRO A 235 9.86 16.06 7.82
N ASP A 236 10.65 15.35 8.63
CA ASP A 236 10.34 14.00 9.10
C ASP A 236 9.02 13.94 9.86
N SER A 237 8.37 12.78 9.81
CA SER A 237 7.12 12.47 10.51
C SER A 237 5.99 13.47 10.20
N SER A 238 5.80 13.77 8.93
CA SER A 238 4.82 14.74 8.45
C SER A 238 4.26 14.27 7.09
N LEU A 239 3.53 15.12 6.39
CA LEU A 239 2.98 14.87 5.06
C LEU A 239 2.20 13.53 5.00
N CYS A 240 0.93 13.61 5.42
CA CYS A 240 0.05 12.47 5.62
C CYS A 240 0.57 11.44 6.66
N PHE A 241 0.91 11.92 7.84
CA PHE A 241 1.35 11.09 8.97
C PHE A 241 0.21 10.79 9.93
N SER A 242 0.19 9.60 10.51
CA SER A 242 -0.72 9.33 11.62
C SER A 242 -0.07 8.55 12.77
N SER A 243 -0.40 8.95 14.01
CA SER A 243 -0.12 8.15 15.19
C SER A 243 -1.35 8.13 16.10
N MET A 244 -1.97 6.96 16.27
CA MET A 244 -3.24 6.79 17.01
C MET A 244 -4.35 7.76 16.60
N GLY A 245 -4.30 8.23 15.35
CA GLY A 245 -5.19 9.19 14.73
C GLY A 245 -5.37 8.90 13.25
N ALA A 246 -5.80 9.91 12.48
CA ALA A 246 -5.81 9.78 11.03
C ALA A 246 -5.31 11.05 10.33
N GLY A 247 -4.59 10.84 9.22
CA GLY A 247 -4.17 11.86 8.26
C GLY A 247 -4.77 11.58 6.89
N LEU A 248 -5.21 12.62 6.20
CA LEU A 248 -5.71 12.56 4.82
C LEU A 248 -5.08 13.69 4.00
N ILE A 249 -4.60 13.36 2.81
CA ILE A 249 -4.43 14.31 1.70
C ILE A 249 -5.34 13.80 0.59
N ASP A 250 -6.22 14.68 0.10
CA ASP A 250 -7.14 14.49 -1.01
C ASP A 250 -6.83 15.58 -2.03
N ASP A 251 -5.91 15.29 -2.95
CA ASP A 251 -5.51 16.15 -4.05
C ASP A 251 -6.25 15.69 -5.31
N ARG A 252 -6.88 16.62 -6.01
CA ARG A 252 -7.78 16.25 -7.09
C ARG A 252 -7.27 16.55 -8.48
N SER A 253 -6.33 17.45 -8.60
CA SER A 253 -5.72 17.66 -9.91
C SER A 253 -4.52 18.61 -9.87
N GLY A 254 -3.51 18.28 -10.61
CA GLY A 254 -2.32 19.12 -10.77
C GLY A 254 -1.13 18.28 -11.21
N ASN A 255 0.01 18.91 -11.44
CA ASN A 255 1.28 18.20 -11.54
C ASN A 255 2.08 18.56 -10.29
N ASP A 256 2.00 17.72 -9.28
CA ASP A 256 2.34 18.05 -7.93
C ASP A 256 3.74 17.59 -7.52
N ILE A 257 4.29 18.24 -6.54
CA ILE A 257 5.60 17.87 -5.99
C ILE A 257 5.49 17.66 -4.49
N TYR A 258 5.61 16.43 -4.09
CA TYR A 258 5.61 16.00 -2.70
C TYR A 258 7.03 15.72 -2.22
N THR A 259 7.52 16.48 -1.27
CA THR A 259 8.85 16.30 -0.69
C THR A 259 8.75 16.09 0.81
N GLY A 260 9.05 14.87 1.27
CA GLY A 260 9.01 14.49 2.68
C GLY A 260 10.32 13.90 3.18
N GLY A 261 10.55 13.97 4.49
CA GLY A 261 11.66 13.29 5.16
C GLY A 261 11.33 11.82 5.47
N GLU A 262 11.87 11.29 6.58
CA GLU A 262 11.53 9.96 7.08
C GLU A 262 10.12 9.92 7.69
N PHE A 263 9.44 8.78 7.65
CA PHE A 263 8.07 8.61 8.15
C PHE A 263 7.09 9.63 7.55
N SER A 264 7.17 9.88 6.26
CA SER A 264 6.40 10.87 5.51
C SER A 264 5.68 10.25 4.33
N LEU A 265 4.96 11.07 3.54
CA LEU A 265 4.23 10.59 2.36
C LEU A 265 3.45 9.30 2.67
N CYS A 266 2.46 9.47 3.54
CA CYS A 266 1.60 8.39 4.00
C CYS A 266 2.31 7.36 4.90
N PHE A 267 2.59 7.73 6.16
CA PHE A 267 3.05 6.80 7.20
C PHE A 267 2.05 6.67 8.34
N SER A 268 1.82 5.45 8.78
CA SER A 268 0.88 5.20 9.89
C SER A 268 1.49 4.36 11.02
N HIS A 269 1.38 4.85 12.26
CA HIS A 269 1.68 4.11 13.48
C HIS A 269 0.44 3.96 14.35
N ASN A 270 -0.15 2.76 14.43
CA ASN A 270 -1.41 2.52 15.15
C ASN A 270 -2.54 3.48 14.75
N GLY A 271 -2.61 3.92 13.51
CA GLY A 271 -3.54 4.90 12.99
C GLY A 271 -3.98 4.58 11.55
N LEU A 272 -4.50 5.60 10.87
CA LEU A 272 -4.87 5.54 9.46
C LEU A 272 -4.28 6.74 8.71
N SER A 273 -3.51 6.49 7.67
CA SER A 273 -3.04 7.53 6.75
C SER A 273 -3.57 7.23 5.35
N VAL A 274 -4.10 8.24 4.69
CA VAL A 274 -4.59 8.15 3.31
C VAL A 274 -4.05 9.33 2.53
N LEU A 275 -3.30 9.07 1.46
CA LEU A 275 -2.97 10.05 0.44
C LEU A 275 -3.67 9.59 -0.83
N ALA A 276 -4.49 10.44 -1.40
CA ALA A 276 -5.15 10.22 -2.67
C ALA A 276 -4.82 11.38 -3.59
N ASP A 277 -4.23 11.06 -4.71
CA ASP A 277 -4.00 11.94 -5.84
C ASP A 277 -4.89 11.45 -6.98
N GLU A 278 -5.65 12.37 -7.60
CA GLU A 278 -6.59 11.97 -8.64
C GLU A 278 -6.02 12.12 -10.05
N SER A 279 -5.10 13.06 -10.27
CA SER A 279 -4.54 13.24 -11.61
C SER A 279 -3.38 14.22 -11.70
N GLY A 280 -2.36 13.87 -12.45
CA GLY A 280 -1.20 14.70 -12.74
C GLY A 280 -0.01 13.88 -13.19
N ASP A 281 1.05 14.52 -13.67
CA ASP A 281 2.36 13.89 -13.79
C ASP A 281 3.18 14.27 -12.54
N ASP A 282 3.15 13.45 -11.48
CA ASP A 282 3.55 13.81 -10.13
C ASP A 282 4.95 13.38 -9.71
N ILE A 283 5.47 14.01 -8.69
CA ILE A 283 6.80 13.69 -8.15
C ILE A 283 6.74 13.49 -6.64
N TYR A 284 6.96 12.26 -6.20
CA TYR A 284 6.98 11.85 -4.80
C TYR A 284 8.39 11.55 -4.32
N MET A 285 8.93 12.38 -3.44
CA MET A 285 10.30 12.24 -2.89
C MET A 285 10.28 12.05 -1.39
N SER A 286 10.95 11.00 -0.87
CA SER A 286 10.93 10.71 0.56
C SER A 286 12.16 9.95 1.08
N GLY A 287 12.27 9.90 2.41
CA GLY A 287 13.23 9.08 3.16
C GLY A 287 12.69 7.70 3.54
N ASN A 288 13.21 7.13 4.64
CA ASN A 288 12.79 5.82 5.15
C ASN A 288 11.34 5.80 5.63
N TYR A 289 10.69 4.63 5.59
CA TYR A 289 9.33 4.42 6.11
C TYR A 289 8.31 5.41 5.54
N SER A 290 8.25 5.53 4.22
CA SER A 290 7.45 6.53 3.52
C SER A 290 6.72 5.92 2.32
N GLN A 291 5.99 6.74 1.55
CA GLN A 291 5.23 6.31 0.37
C GLN A 291 4.41 5.05 0.65
N SER A 292 3.49 5.21 1.60
CA SER A 292 2.66 4.15 2.15
C SER A 292 3.41 3.09 2.95
N SER A 293 3.89 3.47 4.12
CA SER A 293 4.48 2.54 5.08
C SER A 293 3.74 2.55 6.41
N ALA A 294 3.74 1.41 7.11
CA ALA A 294 3.03 1.31 8.38
C ALA A 294 3.76 0.44 9.40
N ALA A 295 3.54 0.76 10.67
CA ALA A 295 4.04 0.02 11.81
C ALA A 295 2.97 -0.11 12.91
N GLY A 296 3.15 -1.03 13.83
CA GLY A 296 2.13 -1.35 14.82
C GLY A 296 0.89 -1.92 14.13
N ARG A 297 -0.30 -1.45 14.51
CA ARG A 297 -1.55 -1.74 13.82
C ARG A 297 -1.94 -0.63 12.86
N GLY A 298 -0.96 0.11 12.33
CA GLY A 298 -1.19 1.19 11.40
C GLY A 298 -1.65 0.67 10.03
N ILE A 299 -2.45 1.48 9.37
CA ILE A 299 -2.89 1.28 8.00
C ILE A 299 -2.50 2.53 7.22
N SER A 300 -1.74 2.34 6.16
CA SER A 300 -1.29 3.41 5.27
C SER A 300 -1.73 3.07 3.85
N ILE A 301 -2.36 4.02 3.18
CA ILE A 301 -2.89 3.83 1.83
C ILE A 301 -2.54 5.06 1.01
N PHE A 302 -1.85 4.83 -0.08
CA PHE A 302 -1.52 5.83 -1.06
C PHE A 302 -2.12 5.40 -2.39
N THR A 303 -2.95 6.24 -2.99
CA THR A 303 -3.55 6.01 -4.31
C THR A 303 -3.17 7.15 -5.24
N ASP A 304 -2.75 6.80 -6.43
CA ASP A 304 -2.60 7.67 -7.59
C ASP A 304 -3.49 7.11 -8.70
N LEU A 305 -4.23 7.97 -9.40
CA LEU A 305 -5.22 7.47 -10.35
C LEU A 305 -4.85 7.70 -11.81
N GLU A 306 -4.20 8.81 -12.15
CA GLU A 306 -3.87 9.17 -13.53
C GLU A 306 -2.57 9.98 -13.58
N GLY A 307 -1.55 9.53 -14.29
CA GLY A 307 -0.31 10.30 -14.44
C GLY A 307 0.83 9.51 -15.08
N ASN A 308 1.98 10.13 -15.25
CA ASN A 308 3.25 9.42 -15.48
C ASN A 308 4.20 9.81 -14.35
N ASP A 309 4.18 9.04 -13.28
CA ASP A 309 4.61 9.48 -11.98
C ASP A 309 6.01 9.02 -11.60
N ARG A 310 6.56 9.69 -10.62
CA ARG A 310 7.90 9.39 -10.14
C ARG A 310 7.93 9.21 -8.63
N TYR A 311 7.93 7.96 -8.23
CA TYR A 311 8.08 7.55 -6.84
C TYR A 311 9.56 7.36 -6.52
N MET A 312 10.18 8.32 -5.85
CA MET A 312 11.61 8.31 -5.55
C MET A 312 11.86 8.27 -4.05
N SER A 313 12.60 7.27 -3.60
CA SER A 313 13.04 7.19 -2.23
C SER A 313 14.48 6.66 -2.12
N GLU A 314 15.31 7.36 -1.35
CA GLU A 314 16.62 6.84 -0.96
C GLU A 314 16.53 5.91 0.26
N GLY A 315 15.34 5.75 0.84
CA GLY A 315 15.07 5.03 2.07
C GLY A 315 14.63 3.58 1.89
N ASN A 316 14.62 2.85 3.00
CA ASN A 316 14.06 1.51 3.11
C ASN A 316 12.60 1.58 3.60
N TYR A 317 11.84 0.49 3.37
CA TYR A 317 10.44 0.35 3.75
C TYR A 317 9.57 1.44 3.15
N THR A 318 9.64 1.58 1.82
CA THR A 318 8.89 2.57 1.05
C THR A 318 8.11 1.90 -0.07
N GLN A 319 7.19 2.66 -0.69
CA GLN A 319 6.41 2.20 -1.85
C GLN A 319 5.56 0.96 -1.51
N GLY A 320 4.57 1.16 -0.63
CA GLY A 320 3.68 0.10 -0.20
C GLY A 320 4.34 -0.96 0.67
N ALA A 321 5.30 -0.59 1.51
CA ALA A 321 6.04 -1.54 2.35
C ALA A 321 5.85 -1.29 3.84
N SER A 322 5.94 -2.34 4.66
CA SER A 322 5.71 -2.23 6.10
C SER A 322 6.63 -3.09 6.94
N ASP A 323 6.94 -2.61 8.15
CA ASP A 323 7.79 -3.29 9.11
C ASP A 323 7.26 -3.25 10.54
N GLY A 324 7.03 -4.42 11.12
CA GLY A 324 6.62 -4.55 12.53
C GLY A 324 7.77 -4.49 13.54
N SER A 325 9.04 -4.45 13.11
CA SER A 325 10.17 -4.41 14.04
C SER A 325 10.19 -3.14 14.90
N LEU A 326 9.71 -2.01 14.35
CA LEU A 326 9.56 -0.74 15.05
C LEU A 326 8.68 -0.82 16.31
N THR A 327 7.83 -1.83 16.40
CA THR A 327 6.83 -1.99 17.46
C THR A 327 6.96 -3.30 18.21
N GLY A 328 8.15 -3.92 18.15
CA GLY A 328 8.40 -5.19 18.83
C GLY A 328 7.71 -6.40 18.19
N GLY A 329 7.40 -6.34 16.90
CA GLY A 329 6.81 -7.43 16.14
C GLY A 329 5.29 -7.37 16.04
N ILE A 330 4.70 -6.19 16.17
CA ILE A 330 3.30 -5.92 15.79
C ILE A 330 3.32 -5.25 14.43
N GLY A 331 2.76 -5.92 13.43
CA GLY A 331 2.81 -5.46 12.05
C GLY A 331 1.76 -4.44 11.68
N GLY A 332 2.07 -3.62 10.68
CA GLY A 332 1.16 -2.73 9.99
C GLY A 332 0.85 -3.19 8.57
N THR A 333 0.06 -2.41 7.87
CA THR A 333 -0.27 -2.64 6.45
C THR A 333 -0.02 -1.37 5.65
N GLY A 334 0.88 -1.44 4.67
CA GLY A 334 1.15 -0.38 3.70
C GLY A 334 0.66 -0.79 2.31
N ILE A 335 -0.06 0.10 1.65
CA ILE A 335 -0.69 -0.14 0.35
C ILE A 335 -0.43 1.06 -0.54
N LEU A 336 0.28 0.86 -1.65
CA LEU A 336 0.42 1.84 -2.73
C LEU A 336 -0.31 1.30 -3.95
N ILE A 337 -1.13 2.13 -4.56
CA ILE A 337 -1.91 1.81 -5.77
C ILE A 337 -1.70 2.91 -6.77
N ASP A 338 -1.34 2.52 -7.96
CA ASP A 338 -1.29 3.33 -9.16
C ASP A 338 -2.23 2.73 -10.20
N LEU A 339 -2.98 3.57 -10.93
CA LEU A 339 -3.94 3.03 -11.87
C LEU A 339 -3.61 3.28 -13.34
N GLU A 340 -3.02 4.40 -13.70
CA GLU A 340 -2.75 4.73 -15.11
C GLU A 340 -1.46 5.53 -15.23
N GLY A 341 -0.50 5.06 -16.03
CA GLY A 341 0.70 5.83 -16.26
C GLY A 341 1.82 5.05 -16.95
N ASN A 342 2.97 5.69 -17.14
CA ASN A 342 4.21 4.99 -17.39
C ASN A 342 5.19 5.44 -16.31
N ASP A 343 5.24 4.69 -15.22
CA ASP A 343 5.69 5.15 -13.94
C ASP A 343 7.11 4.72 -13.59
N ARG A 344 7.70 5.41 -12.65
CA ARG A 344 9.06 5.12 -12.21
C ARG A 344 9.14 5.00 -10.71
N TYR A 345 9.30 3.78 -10.25
CA TYR A 345 9.49 3.43 -8.86
C TYR A 345 10.99 3.23 -8.57
N SER A 346 11.56 4.05 -7.72
CA SER A 346 12.94 3.94 -7.29
C SER A 346 13.06 3.95 -5.78
N ALA A 347 13.64 2.90 -5.19
CA ALA A 347 13.77 2.76 -3.75
C ALA A 347 15.05 2.03 -3.33
N ALA A 348 15.42 2.15 -2.06
CA ALA A 348 16.46 1.32 -1.46
C ALA A 348 15.92 -0.10 -1.16
N GLY A 349 16.23 -0.71 -0.05
CA GLY A 349 15.80 -2.09 0.27
C GLY A 349 14.47 -2.18 1.01
N PHE A 350 13.91 -3.38 1.12
CA PHE A 350 12.64 -3.65 1.80
C PHE A 350 11.49 -2.77 1.29
N SER A 351 11.40 -2.57 0.00
CA SER A 351 10.49 -1.62 -0.65
C SER A 351 9.67 -2.30 -1.74
N GLN A 352 8.80 -1.52 -2.40
CA GLN A 352 7.98 -2.00 -3.52
C GLN A 352 7.16 -3.24 -3.15
N GLY A 353 6.18 -3.05 -2.26
CA GLY A 353 5.29 -4.10 -1.80
C GLY A 353 5.92 -5.10 -0.83
N SER A 354 6.93 -4.70 -0.03
CA SER A 354 7.58 -5.60 0.92
C SER A 354 6.94 -5.63 2.30
N GLY A 355 6.84 -6.83 2.90
CA GLY A 355 6.33 -7.01 4.26
C GLY A 355 7.34 -7.71 5.18
N SER A 356 7.60 -7.11 6.33
CA SER A 356 8.57 -7.63 7.31
C SER A 356 8.03 -7.59 8.74
N HIS A 357 8.42 -8.57 9.59
CA HIS A 357 8.05 -8.62 11.01
C HIS A 357 6.55 -8.50 11.27
N PHE A 358 5.78 -9.50 10.77
CA PHE A 358 4.32 -9.59 10.91
C PHE A 358 3.55 -8.46 10.20
N SER A 359 4.15 -7.81 9.23
CA SER A 359 3.53 -6.76 8.43
C SER A 359 3.13 -7.24 7.04
N MET A 360 2.28 -6.46 6.41
CA MET A 360 1.92 -6.62 5.00
C MET A 360 2.34 -5.39 4.21
N GLY A 361 2.99 -5.61 3.07
CA GLY A 361 3.22 -4.61 2.03
C GLY A 361 2.49 -4.99 0.75
N LEU A 362 1.89 -4.01 0.09
CA LEU A 362 1.29 -4.16 -1.24
C LEU A 362 1.65 -2.95 -2.11
N LEU A 363 2.22 -3.21 -3.28
CA LEU A 363 2.25 -2.29 -4.40
C LEU A 363 1.39 -2.90 -5.51
N TYR A 364 0.43 -2.15 -6.00
CA TYR A 364 -0.40 -2.50 -7.15
C TYR A 364 -0.28 -1.41 -8.21
N ASP A 365 0.03 -1.83 -9.41
CA ASP A 365 0.04 -1.02 -10.61
C ASP A 365 -0.96 -1.60 -11.61
N ALA A 366 -1.74 -0.75 -12.27
CA ALA A 366 -2.78 -1.26 -13.14
C ALA A 366 -2.37 -1.25 -14.62
N TRP A 367 -1.80 -0.18 -15.10
CA TRP A 367 -1.50 -0.02 -16.52
C TRP A 367 -0.31 0.91 -16.76
N GLY A 368 0.60 0.46 -17.60
CA GLY A 368 1.70 1.32 -17.97
C GLY A 368 2.82 0.57 -18.69
N ASN A 369 3.93 1.24 -18.94
CA ASN A 369 5.19 0.57 -19.23
C ASN A 369 6.18 1.07 -18.19
N ASP A 370 6.32 0.32 -17.10
CA ASP A 370 6.80 0.81 -15.85
C ASP A 370 8.23 0.39 -15.55
N ILE A 371 8.88 1.16 -14.70
CA ILE A 371 10.26 0.89 -14.29
C ILE A 371 10.34 0.78 -12.78
N TYR A 372 10.48 -0.44 -12.31
CA TYR A 372 10.72 -0.75 -10.90
C TYR A 372 12.22 -0.96 -10.66
N SER A 373 12.80 -0.11 -9.82
CA SER A 373 14.20 -0.20 -9.45
C SER A 373 14.36 -0.19 -7.92
N ALA A 374 14.94 -1.25 -7.36
CA ALA A 374 15.05 -1.36 -5.91
C ALA A 374 16.33 -2.09 -5.43
N GLY A 375 16.63 -1.95 -4.15
CA GLY A 375 17.70 -2.69 -3.48
C GLY A 375 17.30 -4.13 -3.11
N GLU A 376 17.88 -4.64 -2.02
CA GLU A 376 17.59 -6.00 -1.53
C GLU A 376 16.24 -6.07 -0.81
N PHE A 377 15.64 -7.28 -0.78
CA PHE A 377 14.36 -7.56 -0.11
C PHE A 377 13.20 -6.71 -0.61
N SER A 378 13.10 -6.52 -1.90
CA SER A 378 12.12 -5.64 -2.54
C SER A 378 11.28 -6.39 -3.58
N GLN A 379 10.35 -5.67 -4.22
CA GLN A 379 9.50 -6.18 -5.29
C GLN A 379 8.70 -7.42 -4.85
N GLY A 380 7.77 -7.21 -3.92
CA GLY A 380 6.92 -8.26 -3.39
C GLY A 380 7.63 -9.23 -2.44
N CYS A 381 8.61 -8.76 -1.68
CA CYS A 381 9.38 -9.61 -0.76
C CYS A 381 8.71 -9.78 0.61
N GLY A 382 8.68 -11.03 1.11
CA GLY A 382 8.26 -11.35 2.47
C GLY A 382 9.44 -11.74 3.37
N ALA A 383 9.55 -11.14 4.57
CA ALA A 383 10.57 -11.47 5.54
C ALA A 383 10.02 -11.54 6.97
N HIS A 384 10.58 -12.41 7.82
CA HIS A 384 10.30 -12.47 9.27
C HIS A 384 8.80 -12.51 9.61
N ASN A 385 8.07 -13.52 9.11
CA ASN A 385 6.61 -13.67 9.24
C ASN A 385 5.82 -12.52 8.57
N GLY A 386 6.39 -11.85 7.59
CA GLY A 386 5.72 -10.82 6.80
C GLY A 386 5.13 -11.35 5.49
N ALA A 387 4.27 -10.57 4.90
CA ALA A 387 3.74 -10.80 3.56
C ALA A 387 4.06 -9.61 2.65
N GLY A 388 4.75 -9.87 1.54
CA GLY A 388 5.05 -8.86 0.54
C GLY A 388 4.39 -9.21 -0.79
N ILE A 389 3.79 -8.20 -1.44
CA ILE A 389 3.04 -8.37 -2.68
C ILE A 389 3.34 -7.20 -3.61
N LEU A 390 3.76 -7.50 -4.83
CA LEU A 390 3.75 -6.58 -5.95
C LEU A 390 2.86 -7.18 -7.04
N VAL A 391 1.90 -6.43 -7.52
CA VAL A 391 1.03 -6.80 -8.63
C VAL A 391 1.13 -5.73 -9.70
N ASP A 392 1.39 -6.16 -10.90
CA ASP A 392 1.32 -5.35 -12.11
C ASP A 392 0.29 -5.99 -13.05
N ASN A 393 -0.60 -5.19 -13.58
CA ASN A 393 -1.68 -5.74 -14.40
C ASN A 393 -1.38 -5.66 -15.90
N GLY A 394 -0.38 -4.90 -16.29
CA GLY A 394 0.09 -4.99 -17.66
C GLY A 394 0.77 -3.77 -18.24
N GLY A 395 1.70 -4.08 -19.08
CA GLY A 395 2.59 -3.13 -19.73
C GLY A 395 3.75 -3.86 -20.38
N ASN A 396 4.82 -3.15 -20.71
CA ASN A 396 6.09 -3.81 -21.04
C ASN A 396 7.10 -3.29 -20.02
N ASP A 397 7.28 -4.05 -18.96
CA ASP A 397 7.81 -3.56 -17.71
C ASP A 397 9.25 -3.98 -17.45
N ARG A 398 9.90 -3.23 -16.60
CA ARG A 398 11.25 -3.51 -16.22
C ARG A 398 11.40 -3.60 -14.71
N TYR A 399 11.54 -4.79 -14.21
CA TYR A 399 11.82 -5.08 -12.80
C TYR A 399 13.33 -5.25 -12.59
N ALA A 400 13.95 -4.35 -11.86
CA ALA A 400 15.37 -4.43 -11.52
C ALA A 400 15.58 -4.35 -10.00
N ALA A 401 16.12 -5.40 -9.40
CA ALA A 401 16.40 -5.45 -7.98
C ALA A 401 17.71 -6.19 -7.68
N LEU A 402 18.22 -5.98 -6.48
CA LEU A 402 19.34 -6.74 -5.97
C LEU A 402 18.90 -8.13 -5.50
N SER A 403 19.64 -8.75 -4.58
CA SER A 403 19.34 -10.09 -4.07
C SER A 403 18.09 -10.14 -3.20
N TYR A 404 17.48 -11.33 -3.04
CA TYR A 404 16.33 -11.57 -2.17
C TYR A 404 15.07 -10.77 -2.55
N SER A 405 14.80 -10.65 -3.84
CA SER A 405 13.75 -9.79 -4.38
C SER A 405 12.86 -10.53 -5.38
N GLN A 406 11.90 -9.81 -5.98
CA GLN A 406 11.02 -10.34 -7.03
C GLN A 406 10.25 -11.58 -6.57
N GLY A 407 9.38 -11.40 -5.58
CA GLY A 407 8.60 -12.48 -5.01
C GLY A 407 9.39 -13.43 -4.11
N PHE A 408 10.48 -12.97 -3.51
CA PHE A 408 11.28 -13.77 -2.58
C PHE A 408 10.65 -13.84 -1.19
N ALA A 409 10.89 -14.95 -0.48
CA ALA A 409 10.44 -15.08 0.90
C ALA A 409 11.44 -15.81 1.81
N ARG A 410 11.55 -15.34 3.08
CA ARG A 410 12.34 -16.01 4.12
C ARG A 410 11.77 -15.87 5.53
N HIS A 411 12.10 -16.82 6.43
CA HIS A 411 11.69 -16.84 7.85
C HIS A 411 10.16 -16.83 8.02
N SER A 412 9.51 -17.92 7.57
CA SER A 412 8.07 -18.15 7.69
C SER A 412 7.21 -17.07 7.04
N SER A 413 7.61 -16.60 5.87
CA SER A 413 7.01 -15.48 5.16
C SER A 413 6.41 -15.88 3.82
N SER A 414 5.68 -14.95 3.20
CA SER A 414 5.24 -15.05 1.81
C SER A 414 5.69 -13.84 1.01
N GLY A 415 6.29 -14.07 -0.16
CA GLY A 415 6.66 -13.04 -1.10
C GLY A 415 6.06 -13.36 -2.47
N ILE A 416 5.47 -12.37 -3.12
CA ILE A 416 4.73 -12.53 -4.36
C ILE A 416 5.01 -11.35 -5.28
N LEU A 417 5.43 -11.65 -6.50
CA LEU A 417 5.37 -10.74 -7.63
C LEU A 417 4.46 -11.38 -8.67
N SER A 418 3.47 -10.65 -9.15
CA SER A 418 2.55 -11.10 -10.17
C SER A 418 2.45 -10.05 -11.27
N ASP A 419 2.72 -10.46 -12.48
CA ASP A 419 2.58 -9.69 -13.71
C ASP A 419 1.57 -10.38 -14.62
N TYR A 420 0.64 -9.63 -15.18
CA TYR A 420 -0.47 -10.23 -15.93
C TYR A 420 -0.30 -10.15 -17.44
N SER A 421 0.41 -9.18 -17.95
CA SER A 421 0.60 -9.11 -19.41
C SER A 421 1.67 -8.11 -19.81
N GLY A 422 2.49 -8.49 -20.79
CA GLY A 422 3.50 -7.60 -21.32
C GLY A 422 4.66 -8.34 -21.93
N ASN A 423 5.68 -7.60 -22.36
CA ASN A 423 6.95 -8.20 -22.73
C ASN A 423 8.00 -7.67 -21.76
N ASP A 424 8.29 -8.42 -20.71
CA ASP A 424 8.87 -7.92 -19.50
C ASP A 424 10.33 -8.33 -19.31
N ILE A 425 11.03 -7.51 -18.54
CA ILE A 425 12.45 -7.75 -18.24
C ILE A 425 12.64 -7.80 -16.73
N TYR A 426 12.89 -8.98 -16.21
CA TYR A 426 13.23 -9.22 -14.82
C TYR A 426 14.74 -9.31 -14.63
N ILE A 427 15.31 -8.44 -13.82
CA ILE A 427 16.72 -8.41 -13.48
C ILE A 427 16.87 -8.57 -11.99
N GLY A 428 17.41 -9.70 -11.55
CA GLY A 428 17.65 -10.00 -10.15
C GLY A 428 19.00 -10.67 -9.94
N ASN A 429 19.55 -10.53 -8.76
CA ASN A 429 20.74 -11.28 -8.37
C ASN A 429 20.36 -12.62 -7.73
N VAL A 430 21.14 -13.08 -6.74
CA VAL A 430 20.92 -14.36 -6.05
C VAL A 430 19.62 -14.35 -5.24
N TYR A 431 18.96 -15.49 -5.17
CA TYR A 431 17.72 -15.72 -4.40
C TYR A 431 16.56 -14.78 -4.78
N SER A 432 16.41 -14.51 -6.06
CA SER A 432 15.31 -13.70 -6.60
C SER A 432 14.34 -14.54 -7.41
N GLN A 433 13.33 -13.89 -7.99
CA GLN A 433 12.40 -14.48 -8.96
C GLN A 433 11.68 -15.73 -8.43
N GLY A 434 10.87 -15.52 -7.38
CA GLY A 434 10.05 -16.56 -6.79
C GLY A 434 10.82 -17.58 -5.95
N SER A 435 11.97 -17.21 -5.40
CA SER A 435 12.77 -18.09 -4.55
C SER A 435 12.37 -18.04 -3.09
N ALA A 436 12.63 -19.10 -2.32
CA ALA A 436 12.23 -19.19 -0.93
C ALA A 436 13.28 -19.86 -0.05
N MET A 437 13.30 -19.51 1.25
CA MET A 437 14.10 -20.19 2.27
C MET A 437 13.46 -20.10 3.65
N LEU A 438 13.84 -21.02 4.55
CA LEU A 438 13.47 -20.98 5.96
C LEU A 438 11.96 -20.95 6.21
N MET A 439 11.26 -22.01 5.73
CA MET A 439 9.82 -22.23 5.92
C MET A 439 8.94 -21.17 5.24
N SER A 440 9.30 -20.75 4.05
CA SER A 440 8.66 -19.64 3.35
C SER A 440 8.08 -20.02 2.00
N SER A 441 7.29 -19.13 1.42
CA SER A 441 6.75 -19.28 0.07
C SER A 441 7.08 -18.06 -0.76
N GLY A 442 7.96 -18.23 -1.75
CA GLY A 442 8.32 -17.20 -2.71
C GLY A 442 7.73 -17.52 -4.08
N MET A 443 7.09 -16.54 -4.71
CA MET A 443 6.37 -16.76 -5.95
C MET A 443 6.59 -15.60 -6.92
N LEU A 444 6.86 -15.94 -8.17
CA LEU A 444 6.73 -15.03 -9.29
C LEU A 444 5.79 -15.67 -10.30
N PHE A 445 4.72 -14.95 -10.62
CA PHE A 445 3.76 -15.29 -11.67
C PHE A 445 3.89 -14.28 -12.79
N ASP A 446 4.04 -14.77 -14.00
CA ASP A 446 4.04 -13.98 -15.22
C ASP A 446 3.06 -14.66 -16.19
N MET A 447 2.03 -13.94 -16.62
CA MET A 447 0.84 -14.52 -17.25
C MET A 447 0.76 -14.22 -18.74
N GLY A 448 1.69 -13.47 -19.31
CA GLY A 448 1.64 -13.22 -20.75
C GLY A 448 2.87 -12.54 -21.32
N GLY A 449 3.13 -12.68 -22.62
CA GLY A 449 4.15 -11.96 -23.35
C GLY A 449 5.45 -12.69 -23.66
N GLU A 450 6.42 -11.96 -24.19
CA GLU A 450 7.76 -12.46 -24.51
C GLU A 450 8.77 -11.91 -23.50
N ASP A 451 9.20 -12.74 -22.52
CA ASP A 451 9.83 -12.24 -21.30
C ASP A 451 11.27 -12.71 -21.11
N ALA A 452 12.04 -11.88 -20.43
CA ALA A 452 13.44 -12.14 -20.15
C ALA A 452 13.75 -12.12 -18.64
N PHE A 453 14.10 -13.27 -18.08
CA PHE A 453 14.55 -13.42 -16.71
C PHE A 453 16.09 -13.45 -16.66
N ASN A 454 16.69 -12.38 -16.18
CA ASN A 454 18.13 -12.25 -16.03
C ASN A 454 18.51 -12.35 -14.56
N ASN A 455 19.27 -13.36 -14.19
CA ASN A 455 19.57 -13.67 -12.79
C ASN A 455 20.80 -14.54 -12.59
N ASP A 456 21.13 -14.74 -11.32
CA ASP A 456 22.14 -15.69 -10.89
C ASP A 456 21.58 -17.11 -10.72
N SER A 457 22.44 -18.10 -10.55
CA SER A 457 22.11 -19.53 -10.57
C SER A 457 21.17 -20.02 -9.46
N LEU A 458 20.98 -19.25 -8.38
CA LEU A 458 20.17 -19.59 -7.20
C LEU A 458 18.81 -18.87 -7.20
N SER A 459 18.32 -18.48 -8.37
CA SER A 459 17.04 -17.79 -8.57
C SER A 459 16.05 -18.65 -9.36
N CYS A 460 14.94 -18.06 -9.82
CA CYS A 460 13.93 -18.72 -10.64
C CYS A 460 13.24 -19.92 -9.96
N GLY A 461 12.42 -19.64 -8.96
CA GLY A 461 11.63 -20.66 -8.29
C GLY A 461 12.47 -21.64 -7.48
N THR A 462 13.59 -21.21 -6.90
CA THR A 462 14.51 -22.07 -6.17
C THR A 462 14.18 -22.06 -4.67
N VAL A 463 14.28 -23.23 -4.05
CA VAL A 463 14.25 -23.35 -2.58
C VAL A 463 15.66 -23.59 -2.07
N TYR A 464 16.04 -22.83 -1.07
CA TYR A 464 17.35 -22.92 -0.42
C TYR A 464 17.19 -23.14 1.09
N ASP A 465 17.05 -24.41 1.46
CA ASP A 465 16.91 -24.85 2.84
C ASP A 465 17.72 -26.09 3.16
N ASN A 466 18.19 -26.17 4.39
CA ASN A 466 18.71 -27.43 4.96
C ASN A 466 17.56 -28.36 5.44
N SER A 467 16.31 -27.89 5.41
CA SER A 467 15.09 -28.60 5.77
C SER A 467 14.05 -28.42 4.66
N PRO A 468 14.03 -29.25 3.65
CA PRO A 468 13.25 -29.05 2.40
C PRO A 468 11.74 -29.14 2.59
N ASP A 469 11.24 -29.55 3.75
CA ASP A 469 9.84 -29.94 3.92
C ASP A 469 8.85 -28.76 4.05
N PHE A 470 9.34 -27.50 4.12
CA PHE A 470 8.50 -26.36 4.47
C PHE A 470 8.67 -25.10 3.61
N SER A 471 9.57 -25.07 2.66
CA SER A 471 9.72 -23.92 1.76
C SER A 471 9.23 -24.26 0.35
N ILE A 472 8.63 -23.27 -0.32
CA ILE A 472 8.12 -23.38 -1.69
C ILE A 472 8.62 -22.18 -2.50
N GLY A 473 9.39 -22.43 -3.54
CA GLY A 473 9.77 -21.42 -4.53
C GLY A 473 9.06 -21.71 -5.85
N VAL A 474 8.44 -20.71 -6.46
CA VAL A 474 7.71 -20.84 -7.72
C VAL A 474 8.12 -19.75 -8.69
N LEU A 475 8.49 -20.12 -9.88
CA LEU A 475 8.43 -19.27 -11.06
C LEU A 475 7.44 -19.91 -12.03
N TYR A 476 6.32 -19.26 -12.24
CA TYR A 476 5.29 -19.65 -13.19
C TYR A 476 5.24 -18.63 -14.32
N LYS A 477 5.26 -19.11 -15.55
CA LYS A 477 5.12 -18.31 -16.76
C LYS A 477 4.09 -18.95 -17.67
N ALA A 478 3.08 -18.18 -18.07
CA ALA A 478 2.07 -18.61 -19.04
C ALA A 478 2.05 -17.66 -20.25
N GLY A 479 1.62 -18.17 -21.39
CA GLY A 479 1.50 -17.42 -22.65
C GLY A 479 2.84 -16.92 -23.20
N GLY A 480 2.93 -16.78 -24.52
CA GLY A 480 4.10 -16.23 -25.21
C GLY A 480 5.39 -17.06 -25.08
N THR A 481 6.53 -16.41 -25.02
CA THR A 481 7.84 -17.06 -24.89
C THR A 481 8.62 -16.53 -23.70
N ALA A 482 9.51 -17.32 -23.13
CA ALA A 482 10.37 -16.90 -22.05
C ALA A 482 11.81 -17.35 -22.21
N SER A 483 12.73 -16.51 -21.75
CA SER A 483 14.15 -16.84 -21.68
C SER A 483 14.71 -16.63 -20.28
N ILE A 484 15.63 -17.49 -19.86
CA ILE A 484 16.43 -17.31 -18.65
C ILE A 484 17.89 -17.15 -19.08
N ASN A 485 18.46 -15.99 -18.81
CA ASN A 485 19.82 -15.63 -19.22
C ASN A 485 20.07 -15.92 -20.73
N GLY A 486 19.09 -15.54 -21.57
CA GLY A 486 19.12 -15.71 -23.01
C GLY A 486 18.89 -17.16 -23.53
N ASN A 487 18.56 -18.08 -22.65
CA ASN A 487 18.21 -19.46 -23.03
C ASN A 487 16.72 -19.70 -22.85
N SER A 488 16.06 -20.40 -23.78
CA SER A 488 14.63 -20.73 -23.67
C SER A 488 14.33 -21.41 -22.33
N MET A 489 13.27 -20.95 -21.67
CA MET A 489 12.83 -21.48 -20.39
C MET A 489 12.38 -22.93 -20.52
N LYS A 490 12.65 -23.76 -19.52
CA LYS A 490 12.27 -25.18 -19.46
C LYS A 490 11.63 -25.49 -18.12
N ASN A 491 10.60 -26.33 -18.16
CA ASN A 491 9.93 -26.82 -16.96
C ASN A 491 10.88 -27.59 -16.05
N ARG A 492 10.79 -27.31 -14.75
CA ARG A 492 11.59 -27.95 -13.73
C ARG A 492 10.79 -28.08 -12.44
N TYR A 493 10.79 -29.26 -11.89
CA TYR A 493 10.32 -29.51 -10.54
C TYR A 493 11.38 -30.27 -9.76
N ASN A 494 11.72 -29.78 -8.59
CA ASN A 494 12.55 -30.48 -7.64
C ASN A 494 12.00 -30.20 -6.22
N PRO A 495 11.63 -31.23 -5.43
CA PRO A 495 11.10 -31.02 -4.08
C PRO A 495 12.06 -30.30 -3.14
N PHE A 496 13.35 -30.29 -3.48
CA PHE A 496 14.38 -29.58 -2.70
C PHE A 496 14.69 -28.18 -3.24
N TRP A 497 14.28 -27.83 -4.49
CA TRP A 497 14.75 -26.65 -5.20
C TRP A 497 13.62 -25.81 -5.81
N GLY A 498 12.37 -26.21 -5.61
CA GLY A 498 11.21 -25.46 -6.04
C GLY A 498 10.65 -25.84 -7.41
N ILE A 499 9.76 -25.02 -7.90
CA ILE A 499 8.97 -25.23 -9.10
C ILE A 499 9.31 -24.15 -10.12
N ARG A 500 9.62 -24.57 -11.33
CA ARG A 500 9.65 -23.70 -12.50
C ARG A 500 8.70 -24.29 -13.53
N TYR A 501 7.70 -23.55 -13.93
CA TYR A 501 6.69 -24.00 -14.86
C TYR A 501 6.50 -22.96 -15.97
N TYR A 502 6.46 -23.43 -17.19
CA TYR A 502 6.20 -22.66 -18.38
C TYR A 502 5.10 -23.36 -19.18
N GLU A 503 4.08 -22.61 -19.57
CA GLU A 503 2.93 -23.04 -20.35
C GLU A 503 2.93 -22.26 -21.68
N ASP A 504 3.00 -22.98 -22.81
CA ASP A 504 3.02 -22.40 -24.15
C ASP A 504 1.70 -21.71 -24.51
#